data_1ed2ed003e29c8dfc453b1b5471fc365
#
_entry.id   1ed2ed003e29c8dfc453b1b5471fc365
#
_cell.length_a   1.000
_cell.length_b   1.000
_cell.length_c   1.000
_cell.angle_alpha   90.00
_cell.angle_beta   90.00
_cell.angle_gamma   90.00
#
_symmetry.space_group_name_H-M   'P 1'
#
loop_
_entity.id
_entity.type
_entity.pdbx_description
1 polymer ?
#
loop_
_entity_poly.entity_id
_entity_poly.type
_entity_poly.pdbx_seq_one_letter_code
_entity_poly.pdbx_strand_id
1 'polypeptide(L)'
;MDDIAEKKHAIFESILDLIRDHGFHGAPMSLVAKNAGVAAGTIYHYFDSKEQLICELYDYNRDRIISTIDAALARGGTYREKFFNIWLSLYKFYVKEPNVLIFFEQFINSPFNVDRYPGHYRGQLYNFFSEGIKQGLIKPLKPELLLVLVMGSINSTAKLHVFGKTPVTKTDLQRIAETLWDGISNENKK
;
A
#
# COMPACT_ATOMS: atom_id res chain seq x y z
N MET A 1 -28.19 5.53 -0.27
CA MET A 1 -26.74 5.86 -0.32
C MET A 1 -25.87 4.60 -0.38
N ASP A 2 -26.32 3.49 0.18
CA ASP A 2 -25.52 2.24 0.25
C ASP A 2 -25.30 1.57 -1.12
N ASP A 3 -26.31 1.53 -2.00
CA ASP A 3 -26.22 0.86 -3.31
C ASP A 3 -25.14 1.45 -4.25
N ILE A 4 -24.90 2.76 -4.22
CA ILE A 4 -23.86 3.42 -5.04
C ILE A 4 -22.46 3.04 -4.54
N ALA A 5 -22.26 3.06 -3.22
CA ALA A 5 -20.98 2.71 -2.61
C ALA A 5 -20.66 1.22 -2.82
N GLU A 6 -21.65 0.34 -2.69
CA GLU A 6 -21.51 -1.11 -2.92
C GLU A 6 -21.15 -1.41 -4.38
N LYS A 7 -21.82 -0.78 -5.36
CA LYS A 7 -21.48 -0.96 -6.78
C LYS A 7 -20.10 -0.44 -7.13
N LYS A 8 -19.70 0.72 -6.58
CA LYS A 8 -18.36 1.26 -6.80
C LYS A 8 -17.29 0.33 -6.20
N HIS A 9 -17.54 -0.22 -5.01
CA HIS A 9 -16.66 -1.20 -4.39
C HIS A 9 -16.56 -2.48 -5.24
N ALA A 10 -17.67 -3.03 -5.72
CA ALA A 10 -17.67 -4.22 -6.58
C ALA A 10 -16.88 -3.99 -7.89
N ILE A 11 -16.95 -2.77 -8.46
CA ILE A 11 -16.14 -2.40 -9.63
C ILE A 11 -14.65 -2.37 -9.27
N PHE A 12 -14.28 -1.82 -8.10
CA PHE A 12 -12.88 -1.79 -7.64
C PHE A 12 -12.32 -3.19 -7.39
N GLU A 13 -13.07 -4.08 -6.77
CA GLU A 13 -12.63 -5.48 -6.59
C GLU A 13 -12.48 -6.20 -7.93
N SER A 14 -13.44 -6.02 -8.84
CA SER A 14 -13.38 -6.62 -10.18
C SER A 14 -12.14 -6.19 -10.97
N ILE A 15 -11.81 -4.89 -10.97
CA ILE A 15 -10.63 -4.43 -11.72
C ILE A 15 -9.33 -4.85 -11.04
N LEU A 16 -9.27 -4.94 -9.70
CA LEU A 16 -8.12 -5.47 -8.97
C LEU A 16 -7.83 -6.93 -9.36
N ASP A 17 -8.86 -7.78 -9.43
CA ASP A 17 -8.73 -9.17 -9.86
C ASP A 17 -8.22 -9.26 -11.29
N LEU A 18 -8.79 -8.49 -12.20
CA LEU A 18 -8.38 -8.49 -13.60
C LEU A 18 -6.95 -7.97 -13.79
N ILE A 19 -6.54 -6.94 -13.05
CA ILE A 19 -5.17 -6.43 -13.10
C ILE A 19 -4.19 -7.48 -12.57
N ARG A 20 -4.53 -8.17 -11.49
CA ARG A 20 -3.70 -9.27 -10.97
C ARG A 20 -3.47 -10.35 -12.04
N ASP A 21 -4.53 -10.76 -12.72
CA ASP A 21 -4.48 -11.93 -13.59
C ASP A 21 -4.01 -11.59 -15.02
N HIS A 22 -4.28 -10.38 -15.50
CA HIS A 22 -4.10 -10.01 -16.91
C HIS A 22 -3.41 -8.66 -17.13
N GLY A 23 -3.01 -7.96 -16.05
CA GLY A 23 -2.45 -6.61 -16.10
C GLY A 23 -3.46 -5.55 -16.56
N PHE A 24 -3.00 -4.31 -16.64
CA PHE A 24 -3.87 -3.20 -17.04
C PHE A 24 -4.49 -3.39 -18.44
N HIS A 25 -3.74 -3.92 -19.39
CA HIS A 25 -4.26 -4.11 -20.75
C HIS A 25 -5.36 -5.18 -20.82
N GLY A 26 -5.28 -6.21 -19.98
CA GLY A 26 -6.23 -7.31 -19.94
C GLY A 26 -7.52 -7.01 -19.12
N ALA A 27 -7.72 -5.79 -18.66
CA ALA A 27 -8.89 -5.35 -17.90
C ALA A 27 -9.76 -4.35 -18.67
N PRO A 28 -10.46 -4.72 -19.76
CA PRO A 28 -11.36 -3.83 -20.49
C PRO A 28 -12.59 -3.49 -19.63
N MET A 29 -13.13 -2.28 -19.76
CA MET A 29 -14.26 -1.77 -18.97
C MET A 29 -15.50 -2.68 -19.02
N SER A 30 -15.77 -3.30 -20.18
CA SER A 30 -16.89 -4.25 -20.34
C SER A 30 -16.71 -5.52 -19.49
N LEU A 31 -15.48 -6.02 -19.37
CA LEU A 31 -15.18 -7.19 -18.55
C LEU A 31 -15.22 -6.83 -17.06
N VAL A 32 -14.72 -5.65 -16.68
CA VAL A 32 -14.85 -5.11 -15.32
C VAL A 32 -16.32 -5.02 -14.91
N ALA A 33 -17.18 -4.43 -15.74
CA ALA A 33 -18.61 -4.33 -15.48
C ALA A 33 -19.27 -5.70 -15.32
N LYS A 34 -18.96 -6.64 -16.22
CA LYS A 34 -19.48 -8.01 -16.18
C LYS A 34 -19.11 -8.72 -14.87
N ASN A 35 -17.85 -8.65 -14.46
CA ASN A 35 -17.37 -9.31 -13.24
C ASN A 35 -17.90 -8.63 -11.97
N ALA A 36 -18.10 -7.32 -12.01
CA ALA A 36 -18.72 -6.56 -10.92
C ALA A 36 -20.24 -6.76 -10.82
N GLY A 37 -20.86 -7.48 -11.75
CA GLY A 37 -22.32 -7.69 -11.75
C GLY A 37 -23.12 -6.42 -12.10
N VAL A 38 -22.52 -5.45 -12.81
CA VAL A 38 -23.18 -4.23 -13.23
C VAL A 38 -23.36 -4.18 -14.75
N ALA A 39 -24.40 -3.47 -15.22
CA ALA A 39 -24.57 -3.29 -16.67
C ALA A 39 -23.40 -2.50 -17.27
N ALA A 40 -23.04 -2.79 -18.54
CA ALA A 40 -21.94 -2.11 -19.22
C ALA A 40 -22.11 -0.57 -19.27
N GLY A 41 -23.35 -0.08 -19.40
CA GLY A 41 -23.64 1.35 -19.32
C GLY A 41 -23.51 1.93 -17.92
N THR A 42 -23.73 1.13 -16.90
CA THR A 42 -23.67 1.57 -15.48
C THR A 42 -22.26 1.96 -15.09
N ILE A 43 -21.23 1.26 -15.54
CA ILE A 43 -19.84 1.59 -15.19
C ILE A 43 -19.45 2.99 -15.67
N TYR A 44 -19.97 3.43 -16.83
CA TYR A 44 -19.71 4.77 -17.38
C TYR A 44 -20.47 5.88 -16.66
N HIS A 45 -21.45 5.57 -15.78
CA HIS A 45 -22.02 6.54 -14.85
C HIS A 45 -21.11 6.84 -13.66
N TYR A 46 -20.18 5.93 -13.33
CA TYR A 46 -19.24 6.10 -12.24
C TYR A 46 -17.87 6.59 -12.69
N PHE A 47 -17.45 6.20 -13.89
CA PHE A 47 -16.10 6.46 -14.41
C PHE A 47 -16.15 6.76 -15.91
N ASP A 48 -15.76 7.97 -16.31
CA ASP A 48 -15.79 8.42 -17.70
C ASP A 48 -14.81 7.63 -18.58
N SER A 49 -13.73 7.09 -17.97
CA SER A 49 -12.72 6.30 -18.67
C SER A 49 -12.08 5.28 -17.74
N LYS A 50 -11.34 4.36 -18.36
CA LYS A 50 -10.51 3.38 -17.62
C LYS A 50 -9.41 4.06 -16.81
N GLU A 51 -8.83 5.10 -17.36
CA GLU A 51 -7.82 5.93 -16.70
C GLU A 51 -8.36 6.53 -15.40
N GLN A 52 -9.58 7.10 -15.46
CA GLN A 52 -10.25 7.63 -14.27
C GLN A 52 -10.50 6.52 -13.25
N LEU A 53 -11.04 5.37 -13.67
CA LEU A 53 -11.26 4.22 -12.78
C LEU A 53 -9.95 3.79 -12.09
N ILE A 54 -8.85 3.66 -12.83
CA ILE A 54 -7.54 3.26 -12.29
C ILE A 54 -7.02 4.32 -11.31
N CYS A 55 -7.18 5.60 -11.63
CA CYS A 55 -6.76 6.70 -10.76
C CYS A 55 -7.56 6.76 -9.46
N GLU A 56 -8.87 6.59 -9.54
CA GLU A 56 -9.72 6.56 -8.34
C GLU A 56 -9.48 5.30 -7.48
N LEU A 57 -9.24 4.16 -8.11
CA LEU A 57 -8.82 2.93 -7.42
C LEU A 57 -7.50 3.14 -6.67
N TYR A 58 -6.54 3.84 -7.29
CA TYR A 58 -5.30 4.22 -6.65
C TYR A 58 -5.55 5.08 -5.42
N ASP A 59 -6.32 6.16 -5.55
CA ASP A 59 -6.63 7.08 -4.44
C ASP A 59 -7.38 6.33 -3.31
N TYR A 60 -8.35 5.50 -3.64
CA TYR A 60 -9.09 4.67 -2.68
C TYR A 60 -8.17 3.77 -1.85
N ASN A 61 -7.26 3.03 -2.51
CA ASN A 61 -6.35 2.12 -1.80
C ASN A 61 -5.24 2.87 -1.05
N ARG A 62 -4.75 4.01 -1.56
CA ARG A 62 -3.85 4.90 -0.84
C ARG A 62 -4.47 5.37 0.48
N ASP A 63 -5.71 5.79 0.46
CA ASP A 63 -6.41 6.27 1.67
C ASP A 63 -6.60 5.14 2.70
N ARG A 64 -6.82 3.90 2.26
CA ARG A 64 -6.82 2.70 3.13
C ARG A 64 -5.46 2.46 3.79
N ILE A 65 -4.37 2.64 3.06
CA ILE A 65 -3.00 2.54 3.58
C ILE A 65 -2.75 3.65 4.60
N ILE A 66 -3.12 4.90 4.29
CA ILE A 66 -3.00 6.04 5.20
C ILE A 66 -3.77 5.76 6.48
N SER A 67 -5.02 5.33 6.40
CA SER A 67 -5.84 4.98 7.56
C SER A 67 -5.20 3.84 8.40
N THR A 68 -4.53 2.90 7.75
CA THR A 68 -3.80 1.81 8.44
C THR A 68 -2.61 2.36 9.24
N ILE A 69 -1.87 3.31 8.66
CA ILE A 69 -0.74 3.98 9.33
C ILE A 69 -1.25 4.83 10.51
N ASP A 70 -2.31 5.61 10.32
CA ASP A 70 -2.89 6.45 11.36
C ASP A 70 -3.39 5.61 12.55
N ALA A 71 -4.07 4.50 12.28
CA ALA A 71 -4.51 3.57 13.30
C ALA A 71 -3.32 2.90 14.04
N ALA A 72 -2.21 2.65 13.35
CA ALA A 72 -1.00 2.12 13.97
C ALA A 72 -0.33 3.16 14.88
N LEU A 73 -0.25 4.41 14.45
CA LEU A 73 0.31 5.54 15.23
C LEU A 73 -0.55 5.89 16.46
N ALA A 74 -1.88 5.79 16.32
CA ALA A 74 -2.84 6.09 17.40
C ALA A 74 -2.72 5.13 18.59
N ARG A 75 -2.08 3.96 18.45
CA ARG A 75 -1.79 3.05 19.56
C ARG A 75 -0.80 3.64 20.56
N GLY A 76 -0.10 4.71 20.20
CA GLY A 76 0.88 5.37 21.05
C GLY A 76 2.17 4.58 21.24
N GLY A 77 2.88 4.85 22.34
CA GLY A 77 4.14 4.20 22.67
C GLY A 77 5.38 4.99 22.26
N THR A 78 6.55 4.41 22.49
CA THR A 78 7.85 4.93 22.07
C THR A 78 7.93 5.03 20.53
N TYR A 79 8.90 5.77 20.04
CA TYR A 79 9.12 5.91 18.61
C TYR A 79 9.41 4.54 17.94
N ARG A 80 10.17 3.68 18.62
CA ARG A 80 10.45 2.31 18.21
C ARG A 80 9.16 1.48 18.11
N GLU A 81 8.31 1.51 19.14
CA GLU A 81 7.02 0.79 19.14
C GLU A 81 6.09 1.27 18.03
N LYS A 82 6.05 2.57 17.76
CA LYS A 82 5.30 3.14 16.64
C LYS A 82 5.81 2.60 15.29
N PHE A 83 7.12 2.51 15.08
CA PHE A 83 7.71 1.91 13.89
C PHE A 83 7.24 0.46 13.70
N PHE A 84 7.33 -0.37 14.76
CA PHE A 84 6.88 -1.76 14.70
C PHE A 84 5.38 -1.87 14.42
N ASN A 85 4.58 -1.02 15.06
CA ASN A 85 3.14 -0.98 14.83
C ASN A 85 2.80 -0.65 13.37
N ILE A 86 3.48 0.31 12.76
CA ILE A 86 3.32 0.66 11.34
C ILE A 86 3.72 -0.51 10.46
N TRP A 87 4.94 -1.05 10.65
CA TRP A 87 5.49 -2.12 9.83
C TRP A 87 4.58 -3.35 9.82
N LEU A 88 4.19 -3.82 11.01
CA LEU A 88 3.32 -4.99 11.16
C LEU A 88 1.89 -4.75 10.65
N SER A 89 1.35 -3.53 10.80
CA SER A 89 0.01 -3.21 10.31
C SER A 89 -0.05 -3.18 8.80
N LEU A 90 0.94 -2.58 8.14
CA LEU A 90 1.04 -2.55 6.68
C LEU A 90 1.31 -3.95 6.10
N TYR A 91 2.18 -4.73 6.73
CA TYR A 91 2.38 -6.13 6.35
C TYR A 91 1.06 -6.91 6.38
N LYS A 92 0.30 -6.83 7.50
CA LYS A 92 -1.01 -7.50 7.64
C LYS A 92 -2.03 -7.01 6.61
N PHE A 93 -2.01 -5.71 6.31
CA PHE A 93 -2.86 -5.12 5.28
C PHE A 93 -2.59 -5.80 3.92
N TYR A 94 -1.33 -5.86 3.49
CA TYR A 94 -0.98 -6.46 2.19
C TYR A 94 -1.16 -7.98 2.14
N VAL A 95 -1.00 -8.68 3.25
CA VAL A 95 -1.32 -10.12 3.31
C VAL A 95 -2.83 -10.36 3.17
N LYS A 96 -3.65 -9.49 3.74
CA LYS A 96 -5.11 -9.55 3.62
C LYS A 96 -5.60 -9.11 2.23
N GLU A 97 -4.91 -8.15 1.64
CA GLU A 97 -5.30 -7.49 0.39
C GLU A 97 -4.19 -7.66 -0.70
N PRO A 98 -3.88 -8.90 -1.10
CA PRO A 98 -2.75 -9.16 -2.00
C PRO A 98 -2.92 -8.54 -3.38
N ASN A 99 -4.14 -8.35 -3.86
CA ASN A 99 -4.41 -7.69 -5.14
C ASN A 99 -4.03 -6.21 -5.11
N VAL A 100 -4.19 -5.56 -3.96
CA VAL A 100 -3.76 -4.16 -3.76
C VAL A 100 -2.24 -4.05 -3.85
N LEU A 101 -1.50 -5.01 -3.29
CA LEU A 101 -0.03 -5.05 -3.40
C LEU A 101 0.41 -5.17 -4.86
N ILE A 102 -0.17 -6.11 -5.61
CA ILE A 102 0.12 -6.30 -7.04
C ILE A 102 -0.26 -5.05 -7.85
N PHE A 103 -1.42 -4.46 -7.56
CA PHE A 103 -1.87 -3.24 -8.20
C PHE A 103 -0.85 -2.10 -8.05
N PHE A 104 -0.38 -1.81 -6.83
CA PHE A 104 0.61 -0.75 -6.62
C PHE A 104 1.92 -1.01 -7.35
N GLU A 105 2.42 -2.26 -7.38
CA GLU A 105 3.63 -2.61 -8.11
C GLU A 105 3.50 -2.38 -9.62
N GLN A 106 2.36 -2.75 -10.19
CA GLN A 106 2.10 -2.51 -11.61
C GLN A 106 1.85 -1.02 -11.89
N PHE A 107 1.14 -0.32 -11.00
CA PHE A 107 0.81 1.09 -11.14
C PHE A 107 2.06 1.97 -11.20
N ILE A 108 3.05 1.74 -10.34
CA ILE A 108 4.32 2.49 -10.32
C ILE A 108 5.01 2.49 -11.70
N ASN A 109 4.92 1.38 -12.44
CA ASN A 109 5.55 1.20 -13.74
C ASN A 109 4.59 1.46 -14.92
N SER A 110 3.40 1.96 -14.65
CA SER A 110 2.37 2.19 -15.67
C SER A 110 2.36 3.64 -16.18
N PRO A 111 1.79 3.89 -17.38
CA PRO A 111 1.59 5.25 -17.88
C PRO A 111 0.58 6.05 -17.05
N PHE A 112 -0.19 5.42 -16.18
CA PHE A 112 -1.15 6.10 -15.28
C PHE A 112 -0.48 6.84 -14.11
N ASN A 113 0.82 6.64 -13.92
CA ASN A 113 1.59 7.21 -12.80
C ASN A 113 2.26 8.56 -13.11
N VAL A 114 2.10 9.14 -14.30
CA VAL A 114 2.92 10.24 -14.84
C VAL A 114 2.97 11.48 -13.93
N ASP A 115 1.87 11.82 -13.24
CA ASP A 115 1.78 13.03 -12.39
C ASP A 115 1.67 12.74 -10.88
N ARG A 116 1.69 11.47 -10.47
CA ARG A 116 1.35 11.08 -9.09
C ARG A 116 2.55 10.71 -8.24
N TYR A 117 3.66 10.30 -8.86
CA TYR A 117 4.83 9.76 -8.16
C TYR A 117 5.54 10.76 -7.21
N PRO A 118 5.72 12.07 -7.53
CA PRO A 118 6.40 12.99 -6.63
C PRO A 118 5.61 13.32 -5.34
N GLY A 119 4.29 13.18 -5.37
CA GLY A 119 3.41 13.51 -4.22
C GLY A 119 3.26 12.40 -3.19
N HIS A 120 3.57 11.15 -3.54
CA HIS A 120 3.34 9.97 -2.68
C HIS A 120 4.22 9.92 -1.46
N TYR A 121 5.41 10.51 -1.54
CA TYR A 121 6.36 10.49 -0.44
C TYR A 121 6.05 11.50 0.67
N ARG A 122 5.06 12.40 0.50
CA ARG A 122 4.71 13.45 1.48
C ARG A 122 3.50 13.08 2.34
N GLY A 123 3.39 11.82 2.75
CA GLY A 123 2.33 11.35 3.65
C GLY A 123 2.83 11.15 5.08
N GLN A 124 1.98 10.54 5.92
CA GLN A 124 2.24 10.26 7.34
C GLN A 124 3.57 9.54 7.57
N LEU A 125 3.91 8.56 6.74
CA LEU A 125 5.14 7.80 6.89
C LEU A 125 6.38 8.65 6.59
N TYR A 126 6.30 9.55 5.58
CA TYR A 126 7.35 10.54 5.32
C TYR A 126 7.55 11.46 6.52
N ASN A 127 6.45 11.98 7.08
CA ASN A 127 6.48 12.85 8.25
C ASN A 127 7.05 12.12 9.47
N PHE A 128 6.67 10.85 9.66
CA PHE A 128 7.23 10.00 10.70
C PHE A 128 8.74 9.91 10.60
N PHE A 129 9.32 9.58 9.45
CA PHE A 129 10.76 9.50 9.29
C PHE A 129 11.44 10.86 9.38
N SER A 130 10.86 11.91 8.81
CA SER A 130 11.41 13.27 8.88
C SER A 130 11.54 13.75 10.33
N GLU A 131 10.52 13.50 11.14
CA GLU A 131 10.54 13.85 12.57
C GLU A 131 11.55 13.01 13.35
N GLY A 132 11.65 11.70 13.07
CA GLY A 132 12.64 10.82 13.68
C GLY A 132 14.09 11.22 13.39
N ILE A 133 14.37 11.68 12.15
CA ILE A 133 15.68 12.23 11.78
C ILE A 133 15.96 13.53 12.57
N LYS A 134 14.99 14.44 12.60
CA LYS A 134 15.09 15.72 13.30
C LYS A 134 15.36 15.54 14.81
N GLN A 135 14.71 14.53 15.42
CA GLN A 135 14.91 14.16 16.84
C GLN A 135 16.19 13.35 17.08
N GLY A 136 16.93 12.98 16.04
CA GLY A 136 18.14 12.16 16.15
C GLY A 136 17.87 10.68 16.49
N LEU A 137 16.63 10.23 16.39
CA LEU A 137 16.23 8.83 16.63
C LEU A 137 16.51 7.92 15.44
N ILE A 138 16.49 8.47 14.24
CA ILE A 138 16.76 7.81 12.95
C ILE A 138 18.04 8.38 12.36
N LYS A 139 18.79 7.53 11.67
CA LYS A 139 20.00 7.91 10.92
C LYS A 139 19.69 9.01 9.91
N PRO A 140 20.64 9.95 9.64
CA PRO A 140 20.41 11.10 8.77
C PRO A 140 20.40 10.71 7.27
N LEU A 141 19.44 9.90 6.89
CA LEU A 141 19.14 9.54 5.51
C LEU A 141 18.01 10.42 4.97
N LYS A 142 17.91 10.55 3.65
CA LYS A 142 16.74 11.19 3.04
C LYS A 142 15.48 10.39 3.39
N PRO A 143 14.38 11.04 3.84
CA PRO A 143 13.14 10.33 4.18
C PRO A 143 12.61 9.43 3.05
N GLU A 144 12.79 9.84 1.78
CA GLU A 144 12.42 9.05 0.61
C GLU A 144 13.17 7.71 0.53
N LEU A 145 14.45 7.68 0.91
CA LEU A 145 15.24 6.45 0.93
C LEU A 145 14.79 5.53 2.06
N LEU A 146 14.44 6.09 3.22
CA LEU A 146 13.85 5.32 4.32
C LEU A 146 12.51 4.70 3.91
N LEU A 147 11.67 5.46 3.20
CA LEU A 147 10.43 4.94 2.63
C LEU A 147 10.67 3.75 1.70
N VAL A 148 11.63 3.87 0.76
CA VAL A 148 11.96 2.77 -0.17
C VAL A 148 12.42 1.53 0.59
N LEU A 149 13.31 1.69 1.58
CA LEU A 149 13.79 0.57 2.40
C LEU A 149 12.66 -0.11 3.18
N VAL A 150 11.87 0.67 3.89
CA VAL A 150 10.81 0.17 4.77
C VAL A 150 9.66 -0.44 3.97
N MET A 151 9.13 0.28 2.98
CA MET A 151 8.06 -0.23 2.13
C MET A 151 8.52 -1.43 1.30
N GLY A 152 9.76 -1.41 0.78
CA GLY A 152 10.34 -2.53 0.07
C GLY A 152 10.40 -3.79 0.94
N SER A 153 10.81 -3.67 2.21
CA SER A 153 10.82 -4.80 3.15
C SER A 153 9.42 -5.34 3.43
N ILE A 154 8.43 -4.45 3.66
CA ILE A 154 7.04 -4.82 3.90
C ILE A 154 6.47 -5.57 2.69
N ASN A 155 6.59 -4.97 1.49
CA ASN A 155 6.05 -5.52 0.26
C ASN A 155 6.68 -6.88 -0.07
N SER A 156 8.01 -6.99 0.01
CA SER A 156 8.72 -8.25 -0.28
C SER A 156 8.37 -9.33 0.74
N THR A 157 8.23 -8.99 2.03
CA THR A 157 7.83 -9.96 3.06
C THR A 157 6.38 -10.41 2.87
N ALA A 158 5.46 -9.50 2.54
CA ALA A 158 4.08 -9.86 2.24
C ALA A 158 3.97 -10.75 0.99
N LYS A 159 4.73 -10.44 -0.06
CA LYS A 159 4.80 -11.29 -1.27
C LYS A 159 5.34 -12.68 -0.98
N LEU A 160 6.39 -12.78 -0.18
CA LEU A 160 6.94 -14.07 0.25
C LEU A 160 5.89 -14.90 1.00
N HIS A 161 5.09 -14.26 1.86
CA HIS A 161 4.01 -14.92 2.60
C HIS A 161 2.90 -15.41 1.69
N VAL A 162 2.42 -14.54 0.79
CA VAL A 162 1.21 -14.81 -0.04
C VAL A 162 1.54 -15.73 -1.22
N PHE A 163 2.65 -15.51 -1.90
CA PHE A 163 2.98 -16.18 -3.17
C PHE A 163 4.21 -17.09 -3.06
N GLY A 164 5.00 -16.94 -2.00
CA GLY A 164 6.18 -17.75 -1.77
C GLY A 164 5.82 -19.13 -1.21
N LYS A 165 6.74 -20.06 -1.41
CA LYS A 165 6.62 -21.41 -0.80
C LYS A 165 7.22 -21.50 0.59
N THR A 166 7.76 -20.39 1.12
CA THR A 166 8.43 -20.31 2.42
C THR A 166 7.45 -19.74 3.45
N PRO A 167 7.08 -20.51 4.49
CA PRO A 167 6.22 -20.00 5.55
C PRO A 167 6.95 -18.86 6.31
N VAL A 168 6.24 -17.77 6.55
CA VAL A 168 6.72 -16.63 7.35
C VAL A 168 6.06 -16.71 8.73
N THR A 169 6.85 -16.99 9.76
CA THR A 169 6.37 -17.10 11.14
C THR A 169 6.29 -15.75 11.85
N LYS A 170 5.61 -15.70 13.00
CA LYS A 170 5.59 -14.47 13.84
C LYS A 170 7.00 -14.07 14.28
N THR A 171 7.86 -15.05 14.57
CA THR A 171 9.27 -14.81 14.95
C THR A 171 10.06 -14.21 13.80
N ASP A 172 9.84 -14.67 12.56
CA ASP A 172 10.50 -14.11 11.38
C ASP A 172 10.08 -12.65 11.16
N LEU A 173 8.78 -12.35 11.28
CA LEU A 173 8.27 -10.99 11.15
C LEU A 173 8.89 -10.03 12.18
N GLN A 174 9.00 -10.49 13.42
CA GLN A 174 9.64 -9.72 14.47
C GLN A 174 11.12 -9.46 14.14
N ARG A 175 11.87 -10.50 13.77
CA ARG A 175 13.29 -10.39 13.40
C ARG A 175 13.53 -9.49 12.20
N ILE A 176 12.68 -9.56 11.16
CA ILE A 176 12.79 -8.69 9.99
C ILE A 176 12.59 -7.22 10.41
N ALA A 177 11.54 -6.94 11.19
CA ALA A 177 11.26 -5.58 11.65
C ALA A 177 12.38 -5.06 12.59
N GLU A 178 12.94 -5.90 13.46
CA GLU A 178 14.08 -5.58 14.32
C GLU A 178 15.33 -5.28 13.50
N THR A 179 15.68 -6.15 12.55
CA THR A 179 16.83 -5.94 11.65
C THR A 179 16.74 -4.63 10.91
N LEU A 180 15.52 -4.30 10.44
CA LEU A 180 15.29 -3.04 9.75
C LEU A 180 15.43 -1.83 10.67
N TRP A 181 14.84 -1.92 11.88
CA TRP A 181 14.96 -0.88 12.90
C TRP A 181 16.43 -0.63 13.26
N ASP A 182 17.20 -1.66 13.57
CA ASP A 182 18.62 -1.57 13.91
C ASP A 182 19.44 -0.96 12.76
N GLY A 183 19.03 -1.26 11.51
CA GLY A 183 19.63 -0.68 10.31
C GLY A 183 19.39 0.82 10.15
N ILE A 184 18.24 1.34 10.58
CA ILE A 184 17.85 2.74 10.37
C ILE A 184 17.92 3.61 11.62
N SER A 185 17.89 3.03 12.82
CA SER A 185 17.91 3.78 14.08
C SER A 185 19.30 4.29 14.45
N ASN A 186 19.32 5.34 15.28
CA ASN A 186 20.54 5.90 15.86
C ASN A 186 20.83 5.37 17.28
N GLU A 187 20.21 4.26 17.71
CA GLU A 187 20.35 3.75 19.10
C GLU A 187 21.79 3.36 19.49
N ASN A 188 22.75 3.38 18.53
CA ASN A 188 24.18 3.14 18.79
C ASN A 188 24.94 4.39 19.30
N LYS A 189 24.28 5.49 19.65
CA LYS A 189 24.90 6.60 20.39
C LYS A 189 24.51 6.49 21.88
N LYS A 190 25.14 5.56 22.59
CA LYS A 190 25.42 5.70 24.01
C LYS A 190 26.72 6.43 24.22
#